data_21203f2eb2d7f3f3c710075322952350
#
_entry.id   21203f2eb2d7f3f3c710075322952350
#
_cell.length_a   1.000
_cell.length_b   1.000
_cell.length_c   1.000
_cell.angle_alpha   90.00
_cell.angle_beta   90.00
_cell.angle_gamma   90.00
#
_symmetry.space_group_name_H-M   'P 1'
#
loop_
_entity.id
_entity.type
_entity.pdbx_description
1 polymer ?
#
loop_
_entity_poly.entity_id
_entity_poly.type
_entity_poly.pdbx_seq_one_letter_code
_entity_poly.pdbx_strand_id
1 'polypeptide(L)'
;MILMKNYFDEISEKLKKQIEIEELEIVDNTHKHKGHKFFSPEKFHLHLKVKSLYLQSISRMSAQKMIMKILKEDLETKIHALEISIE
;
A
#
# COMPACT_ATOMS: atom_id res chain seq x y z
N MET A 1 0.14 -3.99 28.22
CA MET A 1 -0.47 -2.90 27.49
C MET A 1 -0.75 -3.31 26.05
N ILE A 2 -1.95 -3.10 25.61
CA ILE A 2 -2.33 -3.46 24.25
C ILE A 2 -2.12 -2.25 23.35
N LEU A 3 -1.22 -2.39 22.37
CA LEU A 3 -1.01 -1.36 21.37
C LEU A 3 -1.92 -1.67 20.20
N MET A 4 -2.83 -0.75 19.91
CA MET A 4 -3.71 -0.88 18.77
C MET A 4 -2.94 -0.42 17.53
N LYS A 5 -2.71 -1.34 16.63
CA LYS A 5 -2.09 -1.00 15.36
C LYS A 5 -3.13 -0.41 14.44
N ASN A 6 -2.78 0.65 13.74
CA ASN A 6 -3.69 1.15 12.74
C ASN A 6 -3.56 0.29 11.47
N TYR A 7 -4.48 0.48 10.55
CA TYR A 7 -4.51 -0.32 9.33
C TYR A 7 -3.24 -0.18 8.49
N PHE A 8 -2.66 1.02 8.46
CA PHE A 8 -1.44 1.24 7.68
C PHE A 8 -0.24 0.49 8.25
N ASP A 9 -0.19 0.35 9.57
CA ASP A 9 0.86 -0.46 10.20
C ASP A 9 0.71 -1.92 9.80
N GLU A 10 -0.52 -2.41 9.68
CA GLU A 10 -0.78 -3.78 9.24
C GLU A 10 -0.31 -4.00 7.81
N ILE A 11 -0.56 -3.05 6.92
CA ILE A 11 -0.08 -3.12 5.54
C ILE A 11 1.44 -3.15 5.51
N SER A 12 2.07 -2.27 6.27
CA SER A 12 3.53 -2.16 6.34
C SER A 12 4.15 -3.47 6.80
N GLU A 13 3.61 -4.07 7.87
CA GLU A 13 4.13 -5.33 8.37
C GLU A 13 3.94 -6.47 7.37
N LYS A 14 2.79 -6.51 6.73
CA LYS A 14 2.49 -7.55 5.74
C LYS A 14 3.50 -7.52 4.59
N LEU A 15 3.81 -6.32 4.10
CA LEU A 15 4.78 -6.15 3.02
C LEU A 15 6.19 -6.48 3.46
N LYS A 16 6.60 -5.97 4.63
CA LYS A 16 7.97 -6.18 5.12
C LYS A 16 8.26 -7.62 5.50
N LYS A 17 7.24 -8.41 5.78
CA LYS A 17 7.43 -9.84 6.06
C LYS A 17 7.77 -10.62 4.81
N GLN A 18 7.34 -10.18 3.65
CA GLN A 18 7.47 -10.94 2.40
C GLN A 18 8.49 -10.33 1.43
N ILE A 19 8.81 -9.06 1.60
CA ILE A 19 9.74 -8.36 0.73
C ILE A 19 10.76 -7.63 1.60
N GLU A 20 12.02 -7.71 1.21
CA GLU A 20 13.06 -6.94 1.89
C GLU A 20 12.91 -5.47 1.49
N ILE A 21 12.48 -4.65 2.42
CA ILE A 21 12.20 -3.24 2.20
C ILE A 21 13.00 -2.40 3.19
N GLU A 22 13.79 -1.44 2.69
CA GLU A 22 14.58 -0.55 3.53
C GLU A 22 13.72 0.56 4.12
N GLU A 23 12.86 1.15 3.31
CA GLU A 23 11.95 2.20 3.78
C GLU A 23 10.60 2.06 3.10
N LEU A 24 9.54 2.31 3.84
CA LEU A 24 8.17 2.28 3.31
C LEU A 24 7.39 3.45 3.88
N GLU A 25 6.83 4.25 2.99
CA GLU A 25 5.93 5.33 3.36
C GLU A 25 4.57 5.08 2.73
N ILE A 26 3.51 5.17 3.54
CA ILE A 26 2.15 5.04 3.06
C ILE A 26 1.49 6.41 3.12
N VAL A 27 1.14 6.94 1.96
CA VAL A 27 0.49 8.25 1.87
C VAL A 27 -1.00 8.03 1.66
N ASP A 28 -1.80 8.59 2.53
CA ASP A 28 -3.25 8.50 2.45
C ASP A 28 -3.79 9.68 1.65
N ASN A 29 -4.25 9.39 0.44
CA ASN A 29 -4.81 10.39 -0.46
C ASN A 29 -6.33 10.34 -0.49
N THR A 30 -6.96 9.65 0.46
CA THR A 30 -8.40 9.46 0.48
C THR A 30 -9.15 10.79 0.44
N HIS A 31 -8.70 11.77 1.18
CA HIS A 31 -9.37 13.07 1.27
C HIS A 31 -9.35 13.87 -0.04
N LYS A 32 -8.45 13.55 -0.96
CA LYS A 32 -8.39 14.22 -2.26
C LYS A 32 -9.58 13.88 -3.17
N HIS A 33 -10.29 12.82 -2.83
CA HIS A 33 -11.44 12.37 -3.59
C HIS A 33 -12.76 12.73 -2.91
N LYS A 34 -12.69 13.42 -1.79
CA LYS A 34 -13.87 13.85 -1.04
C LYS A 34 -14.69 14.82 -1.89
N GLY A 35 -15.97 14.55 -1.99
CA GLY A 35 -16.85 15.34 -2.83
C GLY A 35 -17.05 14.77 -4.22
N HIS A 36 -16.25 13.80 -4.62
CA HIS A 36 -16.43 13.08 -5.87
C HIS A 36 -17.66 12.18 -5.76
N LYS A 37 -18.46 12.09 -6.80
CA LYS A 37 -19.70 11.33 -6.68
C LYS A 37 -19.49 9.83 -6.44
N PHE A 38 -18.31 9.32 -6.76
CA PHE A 38 -17.97 7.91 -6.51
C PHE A 38 -17.09 7.72 -5.29
N PHE A 39 -16.91 8.79 -4.51
CA PHE A 39 -16.10 8.70 -3.29
C PHE A 39 -16.76 7.78 -2.27
N SER A 40 -15.99 6.85 -1.74
CA SER A 40 -16.44 5.97 -0.66
C SER A 40 -15.58 6.25 0.57
N PRO A 41 -16.16 6.79 1.66
CA PRO A 41 -15.37 7.06 2.86
C PRO A 41 -14.88 5.79 3.56
N GLU A 42 -15.39 4.64 3.17
CA GLU A 42 -15.02 3.36 3.76
C GLU A 42 -13.78 2.74 3.09
N LYS A 43 -13.33 3.30 1.97
CA LYS A 43 -12.20 2.75 1.24
C LYS A 43 -11.11 3.79 1.04
N PHE A 44 -9.88 3.33 1.10
CA PHE A 44 -8.71 4.19 1.03
C PHE A 44 -8.20 4.38 -0.39
N HIS A 45 -7.64 5.54 -0.62
CA HIS A 45 -6.84 5.83 -1.81
C HIS A 45 -5.41 6.03 -1.33
N LEU A 46 -4.55 5.07 -1.60
CA LEU A 46 -3.21 5.04 -1.02
C LEU A 46 -2.11 5.14 -2.07
N HIS A 47 -1.02 5.78 -1.67
CA HIS A 47 0.21 5.80 -2.46
C HIS A 47 1.31 5.16 -1.59
N LEU A 48 1.85 4.05 -2.04
CA LEU A 48 2.96 3.39 -1.37
C LEU A 48 4.27 3.84 -2.01
N LYS A 49 5.13 4.42 -1.19
CA LYS A 49 6.49 4.78 -1.61
C LYS A 49 7.42 3.78 -0.98
N VAL A 50 8.01 2.94 -1.81
CA VAL A 50 8.79 1.79 -1.35
C VAL A 50 10.24 1.95 -1.78
N LYS A 51 11.14 1.94 -0.79
CA LYS A 51 12.57 1.91 -1.06
C LYS A 51 13.05 0.50 -0.79
N SER A 52 13.42 -0.21 -1.85
CA SER A 52 13.83 -1.60 -1.76
C SER A 52 14.83 -1.91 -2.87
N LEU A 53 16.03 -2.29 -2.46
CA LEU A 53 17.05 -2.71 -3.42
C LEU A 53 16.60 -3.97 -4.16
N TYR A 54 15.92 -4.87 -3.45
CA TYR A 54 15.40 -6.08 -4.09
C TYR A 54 14.41 -5.74 -5.21
N LEU A 55 13.45 -4.86 -4.93
CA LEU A 55 12.44 -4.50 -5.92
C LEU A 55 13.04 -3.72 -7.08
N GLN A 56 14.12 -2.96 -6.83
CA GLN A 56 14.82 -2.27 -7.90
C GLN A 56 15.55 -3.22 -8.83
N SER A 57 15.90 -4.40 -8.33
CA SER A 57 16.64 -5.40 -9.10
C SER A 57 15.77 -6.21 -10.07
N ILE A 58 14.45 -6.11 -9.93
CA ILE A 58 13.52 -6.80 -10.81
C ILE A 58 12.74 -5.78 -11.64
N SER A 59 11.97 -6.23 -12.62
CA SER A 59 11.22 -5.30 -13.45
C SER A 59 10.15 -4.59 -12.63
N ARG A 60 9.82 -3.36 -13.04
CA ARG A 60 8.78 -2.58 -12.37
C ARG A 60 7.45 -3.34 -12.36
N MET A 61 7.12 -3.99 -13.47
CA MET A 61 5.89 -4.76 -13.55
C MET A 61 5.88 -5.92 -12.55
N SER A 62 6.99 -6.64 -12.43
CA SER A 62 7.10 -7.74 -11.48
C SER A 62 6.99 -7.24 -10.05
N ALA A 63 7.65 -6.12 -9.74
CA ALA A 63 7.60 -5.52 -8.41
C ALA A 63 6.18 -5.12 -8.04
N GLN A 64 5.46 -4.46 -8.95
CA GLN A 64 4.08 -4.05 -8.71
C GLN A 64 3.17 -5.25 -8.52
N LYS A 65 3.31 -6.26 -9.34
CA LYS A 65 2.50 -7.48 -9.22
C LYS A 65 2.72 -8.17 -7.88
N MET A 66 3.96 -8.18 -7.43
CA MET A 66 4.31 -8.79 -6.14
C MET A 66 3.59 -8.08 -4.99
N ILE A 67 3.63 -6.75 -4.98
CA ILE A 67 2.97 -5.95 -3.96
C ILE A 67 1.45 -6.12 -4.03
N MET A 68 0.89 -6.06 -5.23
CA MET A 68 -0.56 -6.21 -5.42
C MET A 68 -1.06 -7.58 -5.01
N LYS A 69 -0.25 -8.63 -5.22
CA LYS A 69 -0.60 -9.97 -4.80
C LYS A 69 -0.65 -10.08 -3.27
N ILE A 70 0.31 -9.46 -2.59
CA ILE A 70 0.35 -9.45 -1.13
C ILE A 70 -0.87 -8.72 -0.57
N LEU A 71 -1.29 -7.65 -1.22
CA LEU A 71 -2.41 -6.81 -0.77
C LEU A 71 -3.73 -7.14 -1.47
N LYS A 72 -3.83 -8.32 -2.08
CA LYS A 72 -5.03 -8.68 -2.86
C LYS A 72 -6.32 -8.52 -2.08
N GLU A 73 -6.37 -9.07 -0.86
CA GLU A 73 -7.58 -8.95 -0.03
C GLU A 73 -7.88 -7.51 0.32
N ASP A 74 -6.85 -6.74 0.62
CA ASP A 74 -7.02 -5.32 0.95
C ASP A 74 -7.57 -4.54 -0.23
N LEU A 75 -7.11 -4.86 -1.44
CA LEU A 75 -7.62 -4.22 -2.66
C LEU A 75 -9.08 -4.56 -2.93
N GLU A 76 -9.54 -5.70 -2.47
CA GLU A 76 -10.92 -6.11 -2.64
C GLU A 76 -11.84 -5.53 -1.56
N THR A 77 -11.29 -5.16 -0.40
CA THR A 77 -12.11 -4.78 0.76
C THR A 77 -11.89 -3.35 1.24
N LYS A 78 -10.66 -2.91 1.42
CA LYS A 78 -10.36 -1.66 2.10
C LYS A 78 -9.67 -0.60 1.25
N ILE A 79 -9.00 -1.00 0.17
CA ILE A 79 -8.29 -0.08 -0.70
C ILE A 79 -9.03 0.04 -2.02
N HIS A 80 -9.48 1.26 -2.34
CA HIS A 80 -10.17 1.51 -3.59
C HIS A 80 -9.19 1.77 -4.74
N ALA A 81 -8.13 2.51 -4.45
CA ALA A 81 -7.10 2.82 -5.43
C ALA A 81 -5.72 2.75 -4.78
N LEU A 82 -4.76 2.18 -5.50
CA LEU A 82 -3.40 2.01 -5.00
C LEU A 82 -2.41 2.45 -6.05
N GLU A 83 -1.55 3.41 -5.68
CA GLU A 83 -0.44 3.85 -6.49
C GLU A 83 0.84 3.35 -5.83
N ILE A 84 1.78 2.85 -6.62
CA ILE A 84 3.03 2.29 -6.11
C ILE A 84 4.21 3.00 -6.77
N SER A 85 5.09 3.57 -5.95
CA SER A 85 6.35 4.15 -6.41
C SER A 85 7.49 3.35 -5.79
N ILE A 86 8.41 2.87 -6.63
CA ILE A 86 9.55 2.10 -6.17
C ILE A 86 10.81 2.95 -6.39
N GLU A 87 11.52 3.15 -5.29
CA GLU A 87 12.73 3.97 -5.26
C GLU A 87 13.97 3.14 -4.99
#